data_90f4bd6723e7bb211eb5904336cc81b2
#
_entry.id   90f4bd6723e7bb211eb5904336cc81b2
#
_cell.length_a   1.000
_cell.length_b   1.000
_cell.length_c   1.000
_cell.angle_alpha   90.00
_cell.angle_beta   90.00
_cell.angle_gamma   90.00
#
_symmetry.space_group_name_H-M   'P 1'
#
loop_
_entity.id
_entity.type
_entity.pdbx_description
1 polymer ?
#
loop_
_entity_poly.entity_id
_entity_poly.type
_entity_poly.pdbx_seq_one_letter_code
_entity_poly.pdbx_strand_id
1 'polypeptide(L)'
;MKHINMEEFANGAFTVQVNRAMEKVMKNIQDPNTDAKATRKITVTIAFKPNETRNFVATGVVAKTSLAPELGAVTTMTCGTNLK
;
A
#
# COMPACT_ATOMS: atom_id res chain seq x y z
N MET A 1 25.45 13.16 12.93
CA MET A 1 24.63 12.40 12.01
C MET A 1 23.99 13.29 10.97
N LYS A 2 23.97 12.83 9.76
CA LYS A 2 23.42 13.62 8.69
C LYS A 2 21.91 13.43 8.60
N HIS A 3 21.25 14.47 8.12
CA HIS A 3 19.83 14.39 7.87
C HIS A 3 19.54 13.45 6.72
N ILE A 4 18.41 12.77 6.81
CA ILE A 4 17.92 11.95 5.73
C ILE A 4 16.93 12.79 4.94
N ASN A 5 17.20 12.93 3.64
CA ASN A 5 16.27 13.62 2.75
C ASN A 5 15.23 12.60 2.30
N MET A 6 13.98 12.82 2.72
CA MET A 6 12.92 11.86 2.42
C MET A 6 12.68 11.69 0.94
N GLU A 7 12.90 12.75 0.16
CA GLU A 7 12.68 12.64 -1.28
C GLU A 7 13.71 11.76 -1.97
N GLU A 8 14.91 11.72 -1.40
CA GLU A 8 15.98 10.92 -1.97
C GLU A 8 16.19 9.60 -1.26
N PHE A 9 15.43 9.36 -0.21
CA PHE A 9 15.57 8.14 0.57
C PHE A 9 15.34 6.92 -0.32
N ALA A 10 16.26 5.97 -0.23
CA ALA A 10 16.21 4.73 -1.02
C ALA A 10 16.06 5.04 -2.51
N ASN A 11 16.77 6.07 -2.99
CA ASN A 11 16.74 6.50 -4.39
C ASN A 11 15.34 6.90 -4.85
N GLY A 12 14.59 7.50 -3.95
CA GLY A 12 13.25 7.95 -4.28
C GLY A 12 12.20 6.86 -4.19
N ALA A 13 12.57 5.66 -3.78
CA ALA A 13 11.61 4.55 -3.73
C ALA A 13 10.48 4.83 -2.77
N PHE A 14 10.76 5.51 -1.65
CA PHE A 14 9.72 5.85 -0.70
C PHE A 14 8.62 6.68 -1.37
N THR A 15 9.01 7.75 -2.04
CA THR A 15 8.06 8.65 -2.70
C THR A 15 7.27 7.92 -3.78
N VAL A 16 7.95 7.11 -4.59
CA VAL A 16 7.29 6.38 -5.67
C VAL A 16 6.27 5.40 -5.11
N GLN A 17 6.64 4.65 -4.06
CA GLN A 17 5.73 3.67 -3.47
C GLN A 17 4.51 4.34 -2.87
N VAL A 18 4.73 5.44 -2.14
CA VAL A 18 3.62 6.14 -1.50
C VAL A 18 2.69 6.76 -2.56
N ASN A 19 3.25 7.36 -3.61
CA ASN A 19 2.42 7.95 -4.66
C ASN A 19 1.57 6.90 -5.36
N ARG A 20 2.12 5.73 -5.64
CA ARG A 20 1.35 4.66 -6.26
C ARG A 20 0.23 4.18 -5.34
N ALA A 21 0.54 4.07 -4.05
CA ALA A 21 -0.48 3.65 -3.10
C ALA A 21 -1.59 4.68 -3.01
N MET A 22 -1.24 5.98 -3.02
CA MET A 22 -2.24 7.02 -2.96
C MET A 22 -3.14 7.02 -4.19
N GLU A 23 -2.57 6.75 -5.38
CA GLU A 23 -3.39 6.64 -6.58
C GLU A 23 -4.42 5.51 -6.44
N LYS A 24 -3.99 4.38 -5.91
CA LYS A 24 -4.91 3.25 -5.73
C LYS A 24 -6.02 3.61 -4.76
N VAL A 25 -5.67 4.29 -3.68
CA VAL A 25 -6.66 4.71 -2.69
C VAL A 25 -7.65 5.69 -3.30
N MET A 26 -7.16 6.66 -4.06
CA MET A 26 -8.04 7.65 -4.66
C MET A 26 -9.01 7.02 -5.67
N LYS A 27 -8.52 6.08 -6.48
CA LYS A 27 -9.38 5.37 -7.41
C LYS A 27 -10.43 4.56 -6.68
N ASN A 28 -10.06 3.95 -5.57
CA ASN A 28 -11.00 3.17 -4.78
C ASN A 28 -12.07 4.07 -4.16
N ILE A 29 -11.68 5.23 -3.69
CA ILE A 29 -12.65 6.18 -3.11
C ILE A 29 -13.66 6.63 -4.17
N GLN A 30 -13.20 6.81 -5.41
CA GLN A 30 -14.05 7.30 -6.48
C GLN A 30 -14.89 6.19 -7.13
N ASP A 31 -14.65 4.95 -6.76
CA ASP A 31 -15.35 3.81 -7.32
C ASP A 31 -16.76 3.73 -6.74
N PRO A 32 -17.82 3.91 -7.57
CA PRO A 32 -19.19 3.89 -7.06
C PRO A 32 -19.64 2.52 -6.56
N ASN A 33 -18.88 1.47 -6.86
CA ASN A 33 -19.20 0.12 -6.39
C ASN A 33 -18.63 -0.18 -5.02
N THR A 34 -18.06 0.80 -4.35
CA THR A 34 -17.54 0.62 -3.00
C THR A 34 -18.31 1.52 -2.04
N ASP A 35 -18.23 1.17 -0.75
CA ASP A 35 -18.84 2.00 0.29
C ASP A 35 -18.05 3.31 0.39
N ALA A 36 -18.74 4.43 0.12
CA ALA A 36 -18.10 5.74 0.10
C ALA A 36 -17.49 6.11 1.44
N LYS A 37 -18.06 5.60 2.53
CA LYS A 37 -17.62 5.97 3.88
C LYS A 37 -16.60 5.01 4.46
N ALA A 38 -16.25 3.96 3.75
CA ALA A 38 -15.29 2.99 4.27
C ALA A 38 -13.92 3.63 4.38
N THR A 39 -13.21 3.30 5.44
CA THR A 39 -11.86 3.79 5.65
C THR A 39 -10.89 3.01 4.77
N ARG A 40 -10.02 3.75 4.09
CA ARG A 40 -8.93 3.15 3.33
C ARG A 40 -7.64 3.53 4.01
N LYS A 41 -6.65 2.62 3.96
CA LYS A 41 -5.39 2.83 4.67
C LYS A 41 -4.21 2.53 3.75
N ILE A 42 -3.10 3.21 4.03
CA ILE A 42 -1.81 2.91 3.42
C ILE A 42 -0.86 2.59 4.55
N THR A 43 -0.23 1.42 4.49
CA THR A 43 0.79 1.03 5.46
C THR A 43 2.13 1.00 4.76
N VAL A 44 3.08 1.76 5.27
CA VAL A 44 4.43 1.82 4.70
C VAL A 44 5.38 1.12 5.66
N THR A 45 6.11 0.15 5.12
CA THR A 45 7.11 -0.56 5.89
C THR A 45 8.48 -0.23 5.33
N ILE A 46 9.38 0.22 6.20
CA ILE A 46 10.75 0.53 5.81
C ILE A 46 11.65 -0.42 6.59
N ALA A 47 12.42 -1.21 5.85
CA ALA A 47 13.31 -2.19 6.46
C ALA A 47 14.75 -1.75 6.30
N PHE A 48 15.54 -1.96 7.34
CA PHE A 48 16.95 -1.62 7.35
C PHE A 48 17.73 -2.89 7.66
N LYS A 49 18.67 -3.24 6.79
CA LYS A 49 19.46 -4.45 6.99
C LYS A 49 20.94 -4.10 6.95
N PRO A 50 21.57 -3.99 8.10
CA PRO A 50 23.00 -3.66 8.13
C PRO A 50 23.86 -4.89 7.86
N ASN A 51 25.09 -4.64 7.44
CA ASN A 51 26.05 -5.73 7.32
C ASN A 51 26.76 -5.94 8.67
N GLU A 52 27.67 -6.92 8.71
CA GLU A 52 28.33 -7.28 9.96
C GLU A 52 29.19 -6.15 10.52
N THR A 53 29.79 -5.38 9.65
CA THR A 53 30.67 -4.30 10.09
C THR A 53 29.93 -3.01 10.38
N ARG A 54 28.65 -2.97 10.05
CA ARG A 54 27.79 -1.82 10.33
C ARG A 54 28.18 -0.56 9.56
N ASN A 55 28.94 -0.73 8.48
CA ASN A 55 29.30 0.42 7.66
C ASN A 55 28.43 0.52 6.40
N PHE A 56 27.47 -0.38 6.26
CA PHE A 56 26.61 -0.39 5.09
C PHE A 56 25.24 -0.89 5.49
N VAL A 57 24.20 -0.21 5.06
CA VAL A 57 22.82 -0.58 5.40
C VAL A 57 22.01 -0.64 4.13
N ALA A 58 21.41 -1.81 3.89
CA ALA A 58 20.47 -1.96 2.79
C ALA A 58 19.08 -1.54 3.28
N THR A 59 18.36 -0.78 2.47
CA THR A 59 17.02 -0.34 2.83
C THR A 59 16.01 -0.86 1.82
N GLY A 60 14.81 -1.17 2.33
CA GLY A 60 13.71 -1.57 1.50
C GLY A 60 12.46 -0.81 1.91
N VAL A 61 11.64 -0.46 0.93
CA VAL A 61 10.40 0.26 1.18
C VAL A 61 9.26 -0.47 0.49
N VAL A 62 8.21 -0.77 1.26
CA VAL A 62 7.02 -1.41 0.71
C VAL A 62 5.81 -0.65 1.22
N ALA A 63 4.93 -0.24 0.32
CA ALA A 63 3.67 0.40 0.67
C ALA A 63 2.53 -0.53 0.32
N LYS A 64 1.70 -0.83 1.31
CA LYS A 64 0.54 -1.69 1.12
C LYS A 64 -0.72 -0.88 1.32
N THR A 65 -1.74 -1.20 0.53
CA THR A 65 -3.02 -0.51 0.65
C THR A 65 -4.07 -1.46 1.22
N SER A 66 -4.97 -0.90 2.01
CA SER A 66 -6.17 -1.58 2.45
C SER A 66 -7.34 -0.82 1.87
N LEU A 67 -8.02 -1.41 0.91
CA LEU A 67 -9.05 -0.74 0.13
C LEU A 67 -10.43 -1.29 0.50
N ALA A 68 -11.46 -0.53 0.15
CA ALA A 68 -12.82 -0.99 0.34
C ALA A 68 -13.16 -2.02 -0.72
N PRO A 69 -13.80 -3.14 -0.34
CA PRO A 69 -14.17 -4.17 -1.31
C PRO A 69 -15.34 -3.72 -2.18
N GLU A 70 -15.47 -4.36 -3.32
CA GLU A 70 -16.60 -4.10 -4.21
C GLU A 70 -17.87 -4.66 -3.61
N LEU A 71 -18.89 -3.82 -3.54
CA LEU A 71 -20.15 -4.24 -2.95
C LEU A 71 -20.88 -5.28 -3.79
N GLY A 72 -20.85 -5.09 -5.10
CA GLY A 72 -21.57 -6.00 -5.99
C GLY A 72 -21.00 -7.40 -6.04
N ALA A 73 -19.69 -7.52 -5.86
CA ALA A 73 -19.05 -8.84 -5.98
C ALA A 73 -19.51 -9.79 -4.89
N VAL A 74 -19.83 -9.27 -3.72
CA VAL A 74 -20.23 -10.12 -2.60
C VAL A 74 -21.56 -10.80 -2.88
N THR A 75 -22.50 -10.08 -3.48
CA THR A 75 -23.84 -10.63 -3.67
C THR A 75 -23.88 -11.71 -4.73
N THR A 76 -22.98 -11.67 -5.70
CA THR A 76 -23.00 -12.66 -6.77
C THR A 76 -22.46 -14.01 -6.36
N MET A 77 -21.79 -14.06 -5.23
CA MET A 77 -21.17 -15.31 -4.81
C MET A 77 -22.12 -16.25 -4.07
N THR A 78 -23.30 -15.80 -3.79
CA THR A 78 -24.23 -16.73 -3.16
C THR A 78 -24.77 -17.66 -4.19
N CYS A 79 -24.74 -18.72 -4.10
CA CYS A 79 -25.34 -19.60 -4.96
C CYS A 79 -24.76 -20.81 -5.10
N GLY A 80 -24.79 -20.98 -5.15
CA GLY A 80 -24.17 -21.78 -5.32
C GLY A 80 -23.80 -22.55 -5.47
N THR A 81 -24.12 -22.31 -5.49
CA THR A 81 -23.67 -22.94 -5.56
C THR A 81 -23.03 -23.47 -5.49
N ASN A 82 -23.24 -23.31 -5.43
CA ASN A 82 -22.63 -23.77 -5.41
C ASN A 82 -22.11 -24.13 -5.58
N LEU A 83 -22.28 -23.88 -5.89
CA LEU A 83 -21.75 -24.19 -6.10
C LEU A 83 -21.22 -24.68 -5.66
N LYS A 84 -21.30 -24.93 -5.42
CA LYS A 84 -20.85 -25.34 -4.99
C LYS A 84 -20.38 -25.65 -5.03
#